data_d8c41b95ab8a076021a4d65afdbfe59a
#
_entry.id   d8c41b95ab8a076021a4d65afdbfe59a
#
_cell.length_a   1.000
_cell.length_b   1.000
_cell.length_c   1.000
_cell.angle_alpha   90.00
_cell.angle_beta   90.00
_cell.angle_gamma   90.00
#
_symmetry.space_group_name_H-M   'P 1'
#
loop_
_entity.id
_entity.type
_entity.pdbx_description
1 polymer ?
#
loop_
_entity_poly.entity_id
_entity_poly.type
_entity_poly.pdbx_seq_one_letter_code
_entity_poly.pdbx_strand_id
1 'polypeptide(L)'
;MLISLEIRNFILIKNISIDFISGFNAFTGETGAGKSIIINGLKLALGGKNNSNLNLSEGETSNIKAVFDRDVNINKNLKDLDIQIEDDYLIVERQINHSHKSKILLNGQIVSQSIVKRVLVNTIEFQENYEQQELFDNKYFLNFIDKLGKIELTSISHSYKNLKIIKNELNNFLKEEKNINE
;
A
#
# COMPACT_ATOMS: atom_id res chain seq x y z
N MET A 1 8.11 -10.82 3.30
CA MET A 1 8.67 -10.96 1.92
C MET A 1 7.55 -11.30 0.95
N LEU A 2 7.58 -10.85 -0.34
CA LEU A 2 6.68 -11.38 -1.39
C LEU A 2 7.10 -12.82 -1.71
N ILE A 3 6.17 -13.76 -1.63
CA ILE A 3 6.40 -15.19 -1.87
C ILE A 3 5.96 -15.58 -3.28
N SER A 4 4.75 -15.19 -3.66
CA SER A 4 4.25 -15.50 -5.00
C SER A 4 3.32 -14.42 -5.54
N LEU A 5 3.22 -14.38 -6.87
CA LEU A 5 2.34 -13.50 -7.62
C LEU A 5 1.65 -14.30 -8.73
N GLU A 6 0.34 -14.35 -8.67
CA GLU A 6 -0.49 -14.91 -9.73
C GLU A 6 -1.25 -13.78 -10.43
N ILE A 7 -1.23 -13.79 -11.76
CA ILE A 7 -1.96 -12.83 -12.59
C ILE A 7 -2.77 -13.60 -13.61
N ARG A 8 -4.08 -13.33 -13.69
CA ARG A 8 -5.00 -13.92 -14.66
C ARG A 8 -5.79 -12.83 -15.37
N ASN A 9 -5.90 -12.93 -16.68
CA ASN A 9 -6.66 -12.03 -17.55
C ASN A 9 -6.35 -10.54 -17.31
N PHE A 10 -5.09 -10.19 -17.25
CA PHE A 10 -4.65 -8.80 -17.02
C PHE A 10 -3.84 -8.28 -18.22
N ILE A 11 -4.41 -7.33 -18.96
CA ILE A 11 -3.85 -6.72 -20.17
C ILE A 11 -3.48 -7.82 -21.20
N LEU A 12 -2.21 -8.11 -21.40
CA LEU A 12 -1.69 -9.15 -22.33
C LEU A 12 -1.46 -10.49 -21.64
N ILE A 13 -1.55 -10.55 -20.32
CA ILE A 13 -1.27 -11.76 -19.54
C ILE A 13 -2.57 -12.55 -19.38
N LYS A 14 -2.66 -13.72 -19.98
CA LYS A 14 -3.77 -14.65 -19.78
C LYS A 14 -3.68 -15.35 -18.44
N ASN A 15 -2.51 -15.91 -18.14
CA ASN A 15 -2.24 -16.58 -16.86
C ASN A 15 -0.73 -16.67 -16.64
N ILE A 16 -0.28 -16.25 -15.48
CA ILE A 16 1.11 -16.42 -15.04
C ILE A 16 1.12 -16.64 -13.52
N SER A 17 2.01 -17.52 -13.08
CA SER A 17 2.33 -17.72 -11.66
C SER A 17 3.83 -17.61 -11.50
N ILE A 18 4.27 -16.80 -10.54
CA ILE A 18 5.67 -16.50 -10.26
C ILE A 18 5.92 -16.72 -8.78
N ASP A 19 6.89 -17.57 -8.47
CA ASP A 19 7.38 -17.76 -7.12
C ASP A 19 8.69 -16.97 -6.93
N PHE A 20 8.82 -16.29 -5.80
CA PHE A 20 9.97 -15.47 -5.48
C PHE A 20 10.82 -16.17 -4.42
N ILE A 21 12.13 -16.12 -4.63
CA ILE A 21 13.11 -16.59 -3.65
C ILE A 21 13.59 -15.40 -2.80
N SER A 22 14.12 -15.69 -1.61
CA SER A 22 14.76 -14.68 -0.80
C SER A 22 16.00 -14.11 -1.52
N GLY A 23 16.20 -12.80 -1.42
CA GLY A 23 17.30 -12.09 -2.07
C GLY A 23 16.92 -11.47 -3.39
N PHE A 24 17.77 -11.57 -4.39
CA PHE A 24 17.62 -10.89 -5.68
C PHE A 24 16.87 -11.75 -6.70
N ASN A 25 15.79 -11.21 -7.26
CA ASN A 25 15.00 -11.80 -8.34
C ASN A 25 15.06 -10.87 -9.56
N ALA A 26 15.45 -11.38 -10.73
CA ALA A 26 15.57 -10.59 -11.95
C ALA A 26 14.61 -11.06 -13.05
N PHE A 27 13.85 -10.12 -13.62
CA PHE A 27 13.04 -10.33 -14.81
C PHE A 27 13.79 -9.84 -16.05
N THR A 28 14.17 -10.76 -16.91
CA THR A 28 14.86 -10.45 -18.17
C THR A 28 13.96 -10.73 -19.37
N GLY A 29 14.18 -10.06 -20.47
CA GLY A 29 13.42 -10.23 -21.70
C GLY A 29 13.42 -8.97 -22.56
N GLU A 30 12.93 -9.07 -23.77
CA GLU A 30 12.84 -7.96 -24.72
C GLU A 30 11.88 -6.85 -24.24
N THR A 31 12.02 -5.65 -24.81
CA THR A 31 11.10 -4.54 -24.61
C THR A 31 9.70 -4.96 -25.08
N GLY A 32 8.68 -4.78 -24.27
CA GLY A 32 7.31 -5.24 -24.60
C GLY A 32 6.95 -6.66 -24.16
N ALA A 33 7.90 -7.46 -23.67
CA ALA A 33 7.66 -8.85 -23.20
C ALA A 33 6.76 -8.97 -21.94
N GLY A 34 6.13 -7.90 -21.49
CA GLY A 34 5.20 -7.94 -20.35
C GLY A 34 5.81 -7.68 -18.97
N LYS A 35 7.13 -7.42 -18.86
CA LYS A 35 7.80 -7.13 -17.57
C LYS A 35 7.12 -6.02 -16.78
N SER A 36 6.84 -4.89 -17.43
CA SER A 36 6.16 -3.75 -16.81
C SER A 36 4.71 -4.08 -16.46
N ILE A 37 4.05 -4.99 -17.19
CA ILE A 37 2.68 -5.41 -16.91
C ILE A 37 2.63 -6.20 -15.59
N ILE A 38 3.63 -7.04 -15.32
CA ILE A 38 3.75 -7.78 -14.04
C ILE A 38 3.88 -6.81 -12.87
N ILE A 39 4.77 -5.82 -12.97
CA ILE A 39 4.96 -4.80 -11.94
C ILE A 39 3.68 -3.97 -11.74
N ASN A 40 3.03 -3.57 -12.83
CA ASN A 40 1.77 -2.82 -12.78
C ASN A 40 0.65 -3.65 -12.15
N GLY A 41 0.59 -4.95 -12.44
CA GLY A 41 -0.32 -5.88 -11.80
C GLY A 41 -0.11 -5.94 -10.28
N LEU A 42 1.15 -6.10 -9.86
CA LEU A 42 1.49 -6.10 -8.43
C LEU A 42 1.11 -4.77 -7.78
N LYS A 43 1.46 -3.62 -8.36
CA LYS A 43 1.04 -2.29 -7.85
C LYS A 43 -0.46 -2.17 -7.69
N LEU A 44 -1.21 -2.68 -8.68
CA LEU A 44 -2.66 -2.64 -8.65
C LEU A 44 -3.23 -3.51 -7.51
N ALA A 45 -2.70 -4.70 -7.29
CA ALA A 45 -3.10 -5.56 -6.17
C ALA A 45 -2.87 -4.87 -4.83
N LEU A 46 -1.75 -4.16 -4.69
CA LEU A 46 -1.34 -3.47 -3.46
C LEU A 46 -2.04 -2.11 -3.24
N GLY A 47 -3.16 -1.90 -3.89
CA GLY A 47 -3.95 -0.70 -3.70
C GLY A 47 -3.57 0.45 -4.64
N GLY A 48 -2.96 0.16 -5.80
CA GLY A 48 -2.80 1.12 -6.89
C GLY A 48 -4.14 1.52 -7.52
N LYS A 49 -4.17 2.65 -8.21
CA LYS A 49 -5.34 3.06 -9.01
C LYS A 49 -5.44 2.16 -10.24
N ASN A 50 -6.68 1.78 -10.58
CA ASN A 50 -6.93 1.03 -11.81
C ASN A 50 -7.01 2.00 -13.00
N ASN A 51 -5.90 2.19 -13.69
CA ASN A 51 -5.81 3.00 -14.91
C ASN A 51 -5.64 2.11 -16.16
N SER A 52 -5.76 0.78 -16.01
CA SER A 52 -5.55 -0.16 -17.11
C SER A 52 -6.83 -0.34 -17.94
N ASN A 53 -6.68 -0.25 -19.26
CA ASN A 53 -7.73 -0.64 -20.20
C ASN A 53 -7.71 -2.18 -20.30
N LEU A 54 -8.60 -2.83 -19.55
CA LEU A 54 -8.79 -4.27 -19.59
C LEU A 54 -9.88 -4.58 -20.60
N ASN A 55 -9.53 -5.37 -21.63
CA ASN A 55 -10.50 -5.91 -22.58
C ASN A 55 -10.97 -7.27 -22.06
N LEU A 56 -11.93 -7.27 -21.16
CA LEU A 56 -12.54 -8.47 -20.60
C LEU A 56 -13.88 -8.71 -21.30
N SER A 57 -14.12 -9.96 -21.72
CA SER A 57 -15.41 -10.40 -22.23
C SER A 57 -16.45 -10.46 -21.09
N GLU A 58 -17.74 -10.47 -21.45
CA GLU A 58 -18.80 -10.63 -20.48
C GLU A 58 -18.61 -11.93 -19.68
N GLY A 59 -18.67 -11.86 -18.36
CA GLY A 59 -18.41 -12.97 -17.45
C GLY A 59 -16.93 -13.20 -17.09
N GLU A 60 -15.99 -12.57 -17.77
CA GLU A 60 -14.58 -12.66 -17.43
C GLU A 60 -14.22 -11.71 -16.29
N THR A 61 -13.24 -12.15 -15.49
CA THR A 61 -12.62 -11.34 -14.43
C THR A 61 -11.11 -11.38 -14.56
N SER A 62 -10.48 -10.21 -14.39
CA SER A 62 -9.04 -10.15 -14.13
C SER A 62 -8.81 -10.40 -12.65
N ASN A 63 -7.85 -11.26 -12.35
CA ASN A 63 -7.49 -11.57 -10.97
C ASN A 63 -5.98 -11.46 -10.78
N ILE A 64 -5.58 -10.71 -9.77
CA ILE A 64 -4.19 -10.55 -9.37
C ILE A 64 -4.10 -10.90 -7.89
N LYS A 65 -3.31 -11.93 -7.58
CA LYS A 65 -3.13 -12.44 -6.22
C LYS A 65 -1.66 -12.39 -5.86
N ALA A 66 -1.34 -11.69 -4.77
CA ALA A 66 0.00 -11.58 -4.21
C ALA A 66 0.02 -12.20 -2.81
N VAL A 67 0.98 -13.07 -2.55
CA VAL A 67 1.14 -13.75 -1.27
C VAL A 67 2.40 -13.25 -0.59
N PHE A 68 2.28 -12.84 0.65
CA PHE A 68 3.36 -12.32 1.47
C PHE A 68 3.59 -13.18 2.70
N ASP A 69 4.84 -13.34 3.04
CA ASP A 69 5.24 -13.80 4.36
C ASP A 69 4.91 -12.73 5.40
N ARG A 70 4.32 -13.14 6.53
CA ARG A 70 3.93 -12.21 7.59
C ARG A 70 5.12 -11.86 8.45
N ASP A 71 5.67 -10.68 8.24
CA ASP A 71 6.73 -10.11 9.06
C ASP A 71 6.19 -9.32 10.26
N VAL A 72 7.09 -8.82 11.09
CA VAL A 72 6.75 -8.04 12.29
C VAL A 72 5.96 -6.78 11.93
N ASN A 73 6.26 -6.13 10.79
CA ASN A 73 5.57 -4.91 10.36
C ASN A 73 4.14 -5.19 9.93
N ILE A 74 3.92 -6.24 9.12
CA ILE A 74 2.58 -6.66 8.70
C ILE A 74 1.74 -7.02 9.92
N ASN A 75 2.28 -7.82 10.85
CA ASN A 75 1.57 -8.22 12.06
C ASN A 75 1.20 -7.02 12.94
N LYS A 76 2.09 -6.06 13.09
CA LYS A 76 1.82 -4.81 13.81
C LYS A 76 0.71 -4.01 13.12
N ASN A 77 0.80 -3.82 11.81
CA ASN A 77 -0.17 -3.05 11.05
C ASN A 77 -1.57 -3.70 11.07
N LEU A 78 -1.65 -5.03 10.99
CA LEU A 78 -2.91 -5.77 11.12
C LEU A 78 -3.53 -5.55 12.51
N LYS A 79 -2.73 -5.63 13.57
CA LYS A 79 -3.17 -5.39 14.95
C LYS A 79 -3.65 -3.95 15.14
N ASP A 80 -2.93 -2.96 14.62
CA ASP A 80 -3.28 -1.54 14.69
C ASP A 80 -4.58 -1.22 13.93
N LEU A 81 -5.00 -2.09 13.01
CA LEU A 81 -6.23 -1.99 12.22
C LEU A 81 -7.35 -2.89 12.74
N ASP A 82 -7.11 -3.64 13.82
CA ASP A 82 -8.05 -4.62 14.39
C ASP A 82 -8.49 -5.69 13.37
N ILE A 83 -7.55 -6.10 12.48
CA ILE A 83 -7.77 -7.14 11.48
C ILE A 83 -7.15 -8.44 11.95
N GLN A 84 -7.97 -9.46 12.10
CA GLN A 84 -7.54 -10.80 12.49
C GLN A 84 -7.39 -11.68 11.26
N ILE A 85 -6.21 -12.29 11.11
CA ILE A 85 -5.88 -13.26 10.07
C ILE A 85 -5.23 -14.44 10.79
N GLU A 86 -5.82 -15.63 10.64
CA GLU A 86 -5.32 -16.87 11.27
C GLU A 86 -4.20 -17.51 10.45
N ASP A 87 -4.17 -17.27 9.13
CA ASP A 87 -3.16 -17.85 8.23
C ASP A 87 -1.75 -17.30 8.51
N ASP A 88 -0.73 -18.11 8.25
CA ASP A 88 0.69 -17.71 8.34
C ASP A 88 1.10 -16.71 7.25
N TYR A 89 0.31 -16.60 6.20
CA TYR A 89 0.56 -15.74 5.05
C TYR A 89 -0.49 -14.64 4.92
N LEU A 90 -0.04 -13.48 4.42
CA LEU A 90 -0.93 -12.41 4.00
C LEU A 90 -1.22 -12.58 2.52
N ILE A 91 -2.47 -12.80 2.17
CA ILE A 91 -2.93 -12.93 0.78
C ILE A 91 -3.69 -11.68 0.40
N VAL A 92 -3.18 -10.96 -0.60
CA VAL A 92 -3.84 -9.78 -1.18
C VAL A 92 -4.32 -10.15 -2.57
N GLU A 93 -5.61 -10.03 -2.82
CA GLU A 93 -6.21 -10.38 -4.10
C GLU A 93 -7.01 -9.19 -4.65
N ARG A 94 -6.78 -8.82 -5.91
CA ARG A 94 -7.55 -7.82 -6.63
C ARG A 94 -8.33 -8.48 -7.75
N GLN A 95 -9.64 -8.30 -7.73
CA GLN A 95 -10.53 -8.81 -8.76
C GLN A 95 -11.16 -7.63 -9.50
N ILE A 96 -11.16 -7.66 -10.84
CA ILE A 96 -11.72 -6.63 -11.70
C ILE A 96 -12.62 -7.31 -12.72
N ASN A 97 -13.89 -6.92 -12.79
CA ASN A 97 -14.83 -7.50 -13.74
C ASN A 97 -14.84 -6.72 -15.09
N HIS A 98 -15.58 -7.22 -16.06
CA HIS A 98 -15.75 -6.61 -17.39
C HIS A 98 -16.30 -5.17 -17.33
N SER A 99 -17.06 -4.81 -16.28
CA SER A 99 -17.57 -3.46 -16.06
C SER A 99 -16.57 -2.55 -15.33
N HIS A 100 -15.30 -2.95 -15.27
CA HIS A 100 -14.20 -2.25 -14.57
C HIS A 100 -14.42 -2.01 -13.08
N LYS A 101 -15.45 -2.61 -12.48
CA LYS A 101 -15.63 -2.59 -11.03
C LYS A 101 -14.59 -3.51 -10.40
N SER A 102 -13.94 -3.02 -9.35
CA SER A 102 -12.91 -3.80 -8.68
C SER A 102 -13.18 -3.95 -7.19
N LYS A 103 -12.82 -5.10 -6.67
CA LYS A 103 -12.79 -5.40 -5.23
C LYS A 103 -11.40 -5.90 -4.82
N ILE A 104 -11.03 -5.63 -3.59
CA ILE A 104 -9.79 -6.11 -3.00
C ILE A 104 -10.16 -7.03 -1.85
N LEU A 105 -9.50 -8.16 -1.77
CA LEU A 105 -9.65 -9.10 -0.68
C LEU A 105 -8.32 -9.25 0.06
N LEU A 106 -8.41 -9.35 1.37
CA LEU A 106 -7.31 -9.66 2.27
C LEU A 106 -7.66 -10.99 2.95
N ASN A 107 -6.93 -12.06 2.66
CA ASN A 107 -7.25 -13.44 3.08
C ASN A 107 -8.75 -13.77 2.91
N GLY A 108 -9.32 -13.46 1.73
CA GLY A 108 -10.71 -13.71 1.41
C GLY A 108 -11.74 -12.68 1.91
N GLN A 109 -11.35 -11.78 2.79
CA GLN A 109 -12.22 -10.70 3.32
C GLN A 109 -12.15 -9.46 2.43
N ILE A 110 -13.30 -8.91 2.02
CA ILE A 110 -13.35 -7.69 1.22
C ILE A 110 -12.91 -6.50 2.08
N VAL A 111 -11.90 -5.78 1.60
CA VAL A 111 -11.36 -4.61 2.27
C VAL A 111 -11.26 -3.40 1.34
N SER A 112 -11.13 -2.21 1.93
CA SER A 112 -10.89 -0.99 1.15
C SER A 112 -9.42 -0.91 0.69
N GLN A 113 -9.19 -0.17 -0.39
CA GLN A 113 -7.85 0.12 -0.90
C GLN A 113 -6.95 0.79 0.14
N SER A 114 -7.50 1.64 0.99
CA SER A 114 -6.78 2.31 2.06
C SER A 114 -6.30 1.35 3.15
N ILE A 115 -7.07 0.30 3.45
CA ILE A 115 -6.68 -0.74 4.40
C ILE A 115 -5.46 -1.49 3.87
N VAL A 116 -5.49 -1.96 2.62
CA VAL A 116 -4.34 -2.68 2.02
C VAL A 116 -3.08 -1.84 2.06
N LYS A 117 -3.16 -0.56 1.68
CA LYS A 117 -2.02 0.37 1.75
C LYS A 117 -1.48 0.54 3.17
N ARG A 118 -2.35 0.58 4.18
CA ARG A 118 -1.94 0.69 5.59
C ARG A 118 -1.32 -0.60 6.11
N VAL A 119 -1.86 -1.76 5.73
CA VAL A 119 -1.31 -3.07 6.13
C VAL A 119 0.10 -3.26 5.57
N LEU A 120 0.32 -2.86 4.30
CA LEU A 120 1.59 -3.05 3.59
C LEU A 120 2.55 -1.85 3.67
N VAL A 121 2.20 -0.83 4.45
CA VAL A 121 3.08 0.33 4.64
C VAL A 121 4.43 -0.12 5.21
N ASN A 122 5.52 0.38 4.64
CA ASN A 122 6.91 0.01 4.97
C ASN A 122 7.29 -1.47 4.69
N THR A 123 6.45 -2.24 3.97
CA THR A 123 6.74 -3.63 3.58
C THR A 123 7.26 -3.71 2.14
N ILE A 124 6.74 -2.86 1.26
CA ILE A 124 7.11 -2.83 -0.16
C ILE A 124 7.34 -1.40 -0.58
N GLU A 125 8.41 -1.21 -1.33
CA GLU A 125 8.74 0.04 -1.99
C GLU A 125 8.88 -0.21 -3.49
N PHE A 126 8.23 0.63 -4.31
CA PHE A 126 8.37 0.62 -5.75
C PHE A 126 9.27 1.78 -6.15
N GLN A 127 10.37 1.50 -6.86
CA GLN A 127 11.21 2.53 -7.44
C GLN A 127 10.96 2.61 -8.95
N GLU A 128 10.41 3.72 -9.40
CA GLU A 128 10.24 4.05 -10.82
C GLU A 128 11.12 5.22 -11.22
N ASN A 129 11.48 5.28 -12.51
CA ASN A 129 12.34 6.33 -13.04
C ASN A 129 11.76 7.76 -12.89
N TYR A 130 10.48 7.90 -12.53
CA TYR A 130 9.78 9.18 -12.40
C TYR A 130 9.43 9.56 -10.94
N GLU A 131 9.63 8.68 -9.97
CA GLU A 131 9.32 8.94 -8.55
C GLU A 131 10.44 9.70 -7.82
N GLN A 132 11.43 10.25 -8.55
CA GLN A 132 12.39 11.20 -7.95
C GLN A 132 11.71 12.41 -7.30
N GLN A 133 10.43 12.66 -7.58
CA GLN A 133 9.67 13.75 -6.97
C GLN A 133 9.43 13.56 -5.47
N GLU A 134 9.34 12.33 -4.96
CA GLU A 134 9.18 12.09 -3.52
C GLU A 134 10.44 12.42 -2.72
N LEU A 135 11.63 12.28 -3.33
CA LEU A 135 12.90 12.68 -2.70
C LEU A 135 13.01 14.21 -2.51
N PHE A 136 12.21 15.00 -3.22
CA PHE A 136 12.12 16.43 -3.05
C PHE A 136 11.05 16.86 -2.03
N ASP A 137 10.24 15.93 -1.49
CA ASP A 137 9.36 16.25 -0.37
C ASP A 137 10.19 16.32 0.91
N ASN A 138 10.29 17.55 1.46
CA ASN A 138 11.02 17.83 2.70
C ASN A 138 10.63 16.89 3.86
N LYS A 139 9.38 16.42 3.90
CA LYS A 139 8.91 15.48 4.94
C LYS A 139 9.49 14.08 4.76
N TYR A 140 9.58 13.60 3.51
CA TYR A 140 10.18 12.32 3.20
C TYR A 140 11.67 12.33 3.53
N PHE A 141 12.36 13.39 3.13
CA PHE A 141 13.80 13.55 3.36
C PHE A 141 14.15 13.60 4.86
N LEU A 142 13.38 14.33 5.66
CA LEU A 142 13.58 14.39 7.11
C LEU A 142 13.38 13.02 7.76
N ASN A 143 12.28 12.32 7.42
CA ASN A 143 12.02 10.96 7.91
C ASN A 143 13.11 9.96 7.50
N PHE A 144 13.67 10.12 6.31
CA PHE A 144 14.75 9.28 5.82
C PHE A 144 16.04 9.50 6.63
N ILE A 145 16.41 10.76 6.90
CA ILE A 145 17.57 11.11 7.73
C ILE A 145 17.38 10.60 9.16
N ASP A 146 16.21 10.78 9.75
CA ASP A 146 15.90 10.30 11.10
C ASP A 146 16.05 8.77 11.20
N LYS A 147 15.57 8.03 10.19
CA LYS A 147 15.76 6.56 10.10
C LYS A 147 17.21 6.18 9.96
N LEU A 148 18.00 6.85 9.11
CA LEU A 148 19.42 6.60 8.94
C LEU A 148 20.20 6.90 10.23
N GLY A 149 19.85 7.99 10.91
CA GLY A 149 20.45 8.38 12.18
C GLY A 149 20.00 7.53 13.37
N LYS A 150 19.04 6.61 13.16
CA LYS A 150 18.40 5.83 14.25
C LYS A 150 17.89 6.72 15.38
N ILE A 151 17.36 7.90 15.02
CA ILE A 151 16.88 8.89 15.98
C ILE A 151 15.47 8.48 16.44
N GLU A 152 15.32 8.19 17.71
CA GLU A 152 14.02 7.92 18.31
C GLU A 152 13.29 9.23 18.65
N LEU A 153 12.33 9.61 17.79
CA LEU A 153 11.50 10.82 17.97
C LEU A 153 10.17 10.56 18.69
N THR A 154 9.95 9.36 19.22
CA THR A 154 8.67 8.94 19.81
C THR A 154 8.19 9.86 20.94
N SER A 155 9.05 10.20 21.89
CA SER A 155 8.71 11.09 23.02
C SER A 155 8.46 12.54 22.56
N ILE A 156 9.30 13.06 21.67
CA ILE A 156 9.17 14.39 21.10
C ILE A 156 7.89 14.50 20.27
N SER A 157 7.60 13.52 19.45
CA SER A 157 6.40 13.45 18.63
C SER A 157 5.11 13.42 19.48
N HIS A 158 5.14 12.68 20.60
CA HIS A 158 4.03 12.63 21.54
C HIS A 158 3.81 14.00 22.22
N SER A 159 4.87 14.60 22.73
CA SER A 159 4.82 15.93 23.35
C SER A 159 4.35 17.01 22.38
N TYR A 160 4.79 16.97 21.13
CA TYR A 160 4.36 17.90 20.08
C TYR A 160 2.87 17.72 19.75
N LYS A 161 2.37 16.49 19.67
CA LYS A 161 0.94 16.24 19.45
C LYS A 161 0.08 16.80 20.59
N ASN A 162 0.49 16.58 21.82
CA ASN A 162 -0.20 17.12 23.00
C ASN A 162 -0.20 18.65 23.01
N LEU A 163 0.93 19.28 22.73
CA LEU A 163 1.02 20.73 22.59
C LEU A 163 0.06 21.25 21.52
N LYS A 164 -0.04 20.59 20.37
CA LYS A 164 -0.94 21.00 19.28
C LYS A 164 -2.42 20.88 19.68
N ILE A 165 -2.79 19.85 20.43
CA ILE A 165 -4.16 19.67 20.96
C ILE A 165 -4.48 20.83 21.91
N ILE A 166 -3.65 21.05 22.93
CA ILE A 166 -3.86 22.10 23.93
C ILE A 166 -3.92 23.49 23.28
N LYS A 167 -3.06 23.74 22.28
CA LYS A 167 -3.08 25.02 21.55
C LYS A 167 -4.38 25.23 20.76
N ASN A 168 -4.93 24.17 20.18
CA ASN A 168 -6.22 24.24 19.48
C ASN A 168 -7.37 24.47 20.45
N GLU A 169 -7.39 23.81 21.61
CA GLU A 169 -8.38 24.03 22.64
C GLU A 169 -8.35 25.46 23.16
N LEU A 170 -7.15 25.97 23.47
CA LEU A 170 -6.97 27.37 23.88
C LEU A 170 -7.51 28.35 22.83
N ASN A 171 -7.19 28.12 21.54
CA ASN A 171 -7.68 28.97 20.47
C ASN A 171 -9.23 28.93 20.34
N ASN A 172 -9.85 27.78 20.62
CA ASN A 172 -11.30 27.66 20.60
C ASN A 172 -11.93 28.43 21.78
N PHE A 173 -11.39 28.29 22.99
CA PHE A 173 -11.84 29.09 24.15
C PHE A 173 -11.72 30.59 23.92
N LEU A 174 -10.60 31.05 23.35
CA LEU A 174 -10.41 32.48 23.05
C LEU A 174 -11.40 33.00 21.99
N LYS A 175 -11.85 32.16 21.06
CA LYS A 175 -12.90 32.50 20.10
C LYS A 175 -14.28 32.57 20.76
N GLU A 176 -14.58 31.62 21.63
CA GLU A 176 -15.85 31.61 22.39
C GLU A 176 -15.96 32.83 23.31
N GLU A 177 -14.89 33.18 24.00
CA GLU A 177 -14.84 34.38 24.86
C GLU A 177 -15.09 35.68 24.05
N LYS A 178 -14.53 35.80 22.85
CA LYS A 178 -14.78 36.94 21.98
C LYS A 178 -16.23 37.04 21.53
N ASN A 179 -16.86 35.91 21.20
CA ASN A 179 -18.26 35.86 20.76
C ASN A 179 -19.26 36.12 21.90
N ILE A 180 -18.86 36.01 23.18
CA ILE A 180 -19.69 36.31 24.33
C ILE A 180 -19.64 37.81 24.70
N ASN A 181 -18.54 38.48 24.32
CA ASN A 181 -18.29 39.90 24.62
C ASN A 181 -18.72 40.87 23.49
N GLU A 182 -19.22 40.35 22.37
CA GLU A 182 -19.94 41.06 21.30
C GLU A 182 -21.46 40.93 21.47
#